data_0181f404d7ea0f583d2f9107827a0292
#
_entry.id   0181f404d7ea0f583d2f9107827a0292
#
_cell.length_a   1.000
_cell.length_b   1.000
_cell.length_c   1.000
_cell.angle_alpha   90.00
_cell.angle_beta   90.00
_cell.angle_gamma   90.00
#
_symmetry.space_group_name_H-M   'P 1'
#
loop_
_entity.id
_entity.type
_entity.pdbx_description
1 polymer ?
#
loop_
_entity_poly.entity_id
_entity_poly.type
_entity_poly.pdbx_seq_one_letter_code
_entity_poly.pdbx_strand_id
1 'polypeptide(L)'
;MDNIETRIYLFTGFLESGKTTFANDTIVNTNFCEDERTVLIATEEGEVEYDVKQLKEHNTDYVEVEDIETLKDAAFWHDLKTKYQPTQVLVEYNGMWDVPTFMNAPFPKGWDIVQILTTIDASKFTYFVNNTNMRSYLFQHCSQSDLIIFNRIEGVKKSFMRNNIKAMNQQAQIIYEKSDGSIDNSMQDELPYDYNADEFDVADHDFGIFCYDVMEHPERYANKKVRIKGKFI
;
A
#
# COMPACT_ATOMS: atom_id res chain seq x y z
N MET A 1 24.81 -10.13 6.33
CA MET A 1 23.79 -9.49 5.47
C MET A 1 24.22 -9.74 4.05
N ASP A 2 23.47 -10.55 3.32
CA ASP A 2 23.76 -10.77 1.91
C ASP A 2 23.61 -9.43 1.17
N ASN A 3 24.55 -9.16 0.29
CA ASN A 3 24.55 -7.89 -0.46
C ASN A 3 23.37 -7.91 -1.45
N ILE A 4 22.40 -7.02 -1.30
CA ILE A 4 21.30 -6.89 -2.25
C ILE A 4 21.88 -6.26 -3.53
N GLU A 5 21.80 -7.00 -4.64
CA GLU A 5 22.26 -6.56 -5.96
C GLU A 5 21.17 -5.78 -6.70
N THR A 6 19.91 -6.21 -6.55
CA THR A 6 18.76 -5.60 -7.21
C THR A 6 17.61 -5.46 -6.22
N ARG A 7 17.09 -4.26 -6.11
CA ARG A 7 15.97 -3.91 -5.23
C ARG A 7 14.66 -4.02 -5.99
N ILE A 8 13.67 -4.70 -5.41
CA ILE A 8 12.33 -4.81 -5.97
C ILE A 8 11.39 -3.92 -5.16
N TYR A 9 10.65 -3.07 -5.84
CA TYR A 9 9.58 -2.22 -5.31
C TYR A 9 8.26 -2.70 -5.87
N LEU A 10 7.36 -3.16 -5.01
CA LEU A 10 6.06 -3.70 -5.39
C LEU A 10 4.97 -2.66 -5.18
N PHE A 11 4.34 -2.22 -6.27
CA PHE A 11 3.15 -1.36 -6.25
C PHE A 11 1.92 -2.24 -6.40
N THR A 12 1.08 -2.26 -5.38
CA THR A 12 -0.12 -3.10 -5.33
C THR A 12 -1.38 -2.28 -5.00
N GLY A 13 -2.55 -2.87 -5.11
CA GLY A 13 -3.85 -2.20 -4.95
C GLY A 13 -4.80 -2.55 -6.09
N PHE A 14 -6.09 -2.27 -5.92
CA PHE A 14 -7.10 -2.59 -6.92
C PHE A 14 -6.93 -1.81 -8.23
N LEU A 15 -7.61 -2.27 -9.29
CA LEU A 15 -7.69 -1.54 -10.55
C LEU A 15 -8.21 -0.11 -10.30
N GLU A 16 -7.67 0.87 -11.01
CA GLU A 16 -7.96 2.31 -10.88
C GLU A 16 -7.63 2.91 -9.48
N SER A 17 -6.86 2.21 -8.66
CA SER A 17 -6.44 2.75 -7.35
C SER A 17 -5.34 3.82 -7.45
N GLY A 18 -4.81 4.09 -8.64
CA GLY A 18 -3.76 5.09 -8.87
C GLY A 18 -2.34 4.52 -8.90
N LYS A 19 -2.15 3.19 -9.00
CA LYS A 19 -0.81 2.55 -9.10
C LYS A 19 0.04 3.13 -10.22
N THR A 20 -0.52 3.13 -11.45
CA THR A 20 0.16 3.62 -12.66
C THR A 20 0.60 5.07 -12.51
N THR A 21 -0.30 5.93 -12.00
CA THR A 21 0.00 7.34 -11.76
C THR A 21 1.15 7.48 -10.76
N PHE A 22 1.06 6.78 -9.62
CA PHE A 22 2.09 6.85 -8.58
C PHE A 22 3.44 6.31 -9.06
N ALA A 23 3.46 5.18 -9.78
CA ALA A 23 4.68 4.61 -10.34
C ALA A 23 5.30 5.55 -11.39
N ASN A 24 4.49 6.10 -12.29
CA ASN A 24 4.93 7.06 -13.28
C ASN A 24 5.50 8.33 -12.65
N ASP A 25 4.81 8.90 -11.65
CA ASP A 25 5.29 10.09 -10.94
C ASP A 25 6.60 9.81 -10.20
N THR A 26 6.75 8.63 -9.62
CA THR A 26 7.99 8.20 -8.96
C THR A 26 9.16 8.15 -9.96
N ILE A 27 8.94 7.65 -11.17
CA ILE A 27 9.97 7.50 -12.20
C ILE A 27 10.30 8.86 -12.82
N VAL A 28 9.28 9.62 -13.21
CA VAL A 28 9.42 10.80 -14.08
C VAL A 28 9.63 12.08 -13.30
N ASN A 29 8.93 12.25 -12.18
CA ASN A 29 8.89 13.50 -11.44
C ASN A 29 9.81 13.53 -10.20
N THR A 30 10.58 12.46 -9.98
CA THR A 30 11.56 12.40 -8.90
C THR A 30 12.92 11.92 -9.41
N ASN A 31 13.96 12.01 -8.55
CA ASN A 31 15.29 11.49 -8.87
C ASN A 31 15.45 10.00 -8.53
N PHE A 32 14.34 9.27 -8.35
CA PHE A 32 14.35 7.89 -7.86
C PHE A 32 15.08 6.92 -8.81
N CYS A 33 15.04 7.19 -10.11
CA CYS A 33 15.68 6.36 -11.15
C CYS A 33 16.96 6.98 -11.74
N GLU A 34 17.42 8.15 -11.26
CA GLU A 34 18.45 8.95 -11.95
C GLU A 34 19.77 8.20 -12.14
N ASP A 35 20.27 7.49 -11.12
CA ASP A 35 21.53 6.75 -11.16
C ASP A 35 21.32 5.21 -11.22
N GLU A 36 20.13 4.76 -11.53
CA GLU A 36 19.74 3.35 -11.50
C GLU A 36 19.51 2.81 -12.92
N ARG A 37 19.72 1.52 -13.09
CA ARG A 37 19.18 0.77 -14.23
C ARG A 37 17.86 0.16 -13.80
N THR A 38 16.78 0.81 -14.19
CA THR A 38 15.43 0.47 -13.74
C THR A 38 14.70 -0.37 -14.76
N VAL A 39 13.97 -1.39 -14.31
CA VAL A 39 12.96 -2.07 -15.11
C VAL A 39 11.60 -1.87 -14.44
N LEU A 40 10.64 -1.35 -15.20
CA LEU A 40 9.25 -1.32 -14.82
C LEU A 40 8.53 -2.53 -15.43
N ILE A 41 7.97 -3.38 -14.59
CA ILE A 41 7.10 -4.48 -14.99
C ILE A 41 5.66 -4.04 -14.74
N ALA A 42 4.86 -3.91 -15.81
CA ALA A 42 3.43 -3.65 -15.73
C ALA A 42 2.64 -4.94 -15.96
N THR A 43 1.71 -5.23 -15.07
CA THR A 43 0.92 -6.47 -15.13
C THR A 43 -0.58 -6.21 -15.25
N GLU A 44 -0.97 -4.97 -15.50
CA GLU A 44 -2.36 -4.55 -15.60
C GLU A 44 -2.51 -3.46 -16.66
N GLU A 45 -3.49 -3.63 -17.55
CA GLU A 45 -3.90 -2.55 -18.45
C GLU A 45 -4.90 -1.64 -17.71
N GLY A 46 -4.56 -0.38 -17.54
CA GLY A 46 -5.40 0.64 -16.92
C GLY A 46 -5.82 1.72 -17.90
N GLU A 47 -6.60 2.71 -17.42
CA GLU A 47 -6.96 3.90 -18.22
C GLU A 47 -5.74 4.80 -18.51
N VAL A 48 -4.71 4.73 -17.68
CA VAL A 48 -3.46 5.49 -17.82
C VAL A 48 -2.40 4.55 -18.39
N GLU A 49 -1.84 4.91 -19.52
CA GLU A 49 -0.75 4.18 -20.16
C GLU A 49 0.60 4.84 -19.85
N TYR A 50 1.66 4.02 -19.80
CA TYR A 50 3.03 4.52 -19.68
C TYR A 50 3.56 5.05 -21.03
N ASP A 51 4.14 6.23 -21.04
CA ASP A 51 4.93 6.68 -22.18
C ASP A 51 6.33 6.03 -22.15
N VAL A 52 6.50 4.97 -22.92
CA VAL A 52 7.75 4.20 -22.98
C VAL A 52 8.95 5.05 -23.37
N LYS A 53 8.77 6.12 -24.16
CA LYS A 53 9.85 7.03 -24.54
C LYS A 53 10.30 7.86 -23.33
N GLN A 54 9.32 8.40 -22.60
CA GLN A 54 9.56 9.14 -21.37
C GLN A 54 10.25 8.26 -20.31
N LEU A 55 9.79 7.01 -20.13
CA LEU A 55 10.44 6.06 -19.22
C LEU A 55 11.92 5.86 -19.57
N LYS A 56 12.23 5.73 -20.86
CA LYS A 56 13.62 5.60 -21.35
C LYS A 56 14.49 6.82 -21.03
N GLU A 57 13.95 8.02 -21.12
CA GLU A 57 14.64 9.25 -20.75
C GLU A 57 15.01 9.26 -19.25
N HIS A 58 14.27 8.49 -18.42
CA HIS A 58 14.52 8.28 -17.00
C HIS A 58 15.17 6.92 -16.66
N ASN A 59 16.02 6.39 -17.54
CA ASN A 59 16.78 5.15 -17.35
C ASN A 59 15.91 3.92 -17.04
N THR A 60 14.64 3.91 -17.48
CA THR A 60 13.68 2.86 -17.17
C THR A 60 13.30 2.08 -18.43
N ASP A 61 13.54 0.77 -18.38
CA ASP A 61 13.05 -0.19 -19.36
C ASP A 61 11.64 -0.66 -19.00
N TYR A 62 10.77 -0.84 -19.99
CA TYR A 62 9.38 -1.27 -19.81
C TYR A 62 9.21 -2.73 -20.23
N VAL A 63 8.56 -3.52 -19.41
CA VAL A 63 8.22 -4.92 -19.66
C VAL A 63 6.75 -5.14 -19.25
N GLU A 64 5.98 -5.69 -20.16
CA GLU A 64 4.59 -6.05 -19.92
C GLU A 64 4.46 -7.54 -19.63
N VAL A 65 3.62 -7.89 -18.66
CA VAL A 65 3.34 -9.27 -18.26
C VAL A 65 1.84 -9.45 -18.08
N GLU A 66 1.22 -10.16 -18.98
CA GLU A 66 -0.23 -10.36 -19.01
C GLU A 66 -0.70 -11.57 -18.17
N ASP A 67 0.19 -12.50 -17.84
CA ASP A 67 -0.13 -13.73 -17.12
C ASP A 67 0.73 -13.88 -15.86
N ILE A 68 0.09 -14.13 -14.73
CA ILE A 68 0.74 -14.38 -13.45
C ILE A 68 1.70 -15.59 -13.50
N GLU A 69 1.45 -16.56 -14.38
CA GLU A 69 2.33 -17.74 -14.55
C GLU A 69 3.73 -17.33 -15.03
N THR A 70 3.85 -16.24 -15.79
CA THR A 70 5.15 -15.68 -16.20
C THR A 70 6.00 -15.30 -14.98
N LEU A 71 5.40 -14.72 -13.94
CA LEU A 71 6.12 -14.34 -12.73
C LEU A 71 6.53 -15.53 -11.85
N LYS A 72 5.96 -16.70 -12.08
CA LYS A 72 6.34 -17.96 -11.41
C LYS A 72 7.48 -18.67 -12.11
N ASP A 73 7.82 -18.27 -13.34
CA ASP A 73 8.89 -18.89 -14.11
C ASP A 73 10.26 -18.29 -13.78
N ALA A 74 11.17 -19.11 -13.29
CA ALA A 74 12.54 -18.69 -13.01
C ALA A 74 13.29 -18.23 -14.27
N ALA A 75 12.92 -18.75 -15.46
CA ALA A 75 13.52 -18.34 -16.72
C ALA A 75 13.22 -16.87 -17.02
N PHE A 76 11.99 -16.40 -16.78
CA PHE A 76 11.62 -14.99 -16.94
C PHE A 76 12.54 -14.05 -16.17
N TRP A 77 12.76 -14.33 -14.88
CA TRP A 77 13.61 -13.50 -14.01
C TRP A 77 15.08 -13.57 -14.41
N HIS A 78 15.54 -14.74 -14.85
CA HIS A 78 16.90 -14.91 -15.35
C HIS A 78 17.15 -14.13 -16.63
N ASP A 79 16.22 -14.18 -17.58
CA ASP A 79 16.28 -13.46 -18.85
C ASP A 79 16.23 -11.94 -18.61
N LEU A 80 15.38 -11.49 -17.69
CA LEU A 80 15.29 -10.09 -17.29
C LEU A 80 16.62 -9.60 -16.69
N LYS A 81 17.22 -10.40 -15.77
CA LYS A 81 18.55 -10.11 -15.21
C LYS A 81 19.61 -10.04 -16.29
N THR A 82 19.64 -10.98 -17.22
CA THR A 82 20.64 -11.06 -18.28
C THR A 82 20.53 -9.91 -19.28
N LYS A 83 19.29 -9.59 -19.67
CA LYS A 83 19.01 -8.57 -20.70
C LYS A 83 19.22 -7.15 -20.20
N TYR A 84 18.73 -6.83 -19.01
CA TYR A 84 18.68 -5.46 -18.52
C TYR A 84 19.70 -5.16 -17.43
N GLN A 85 20.20 -6.18 -16.72
CA GLN A 85 21.11 -6.05 -15.58
C GLN A 85 20.64 -4.98 -14.59
N PRO A 86 19.36 -5.02 -14.14
CA PRO A 86 18.78 -3.95 -13.37
C PRO A 86 19.42 -3.84 -11.98
N THR A 87 19.53 -2.63 -11.47
CA THR A 87 19.84 -2.36 -10.07
C THR A 87 18.57 -2.18 -9.24
N GLN A 88 17.46 -1.88 -9.94
CA GLN A 88 16.12 -1.88 -9.33
C GLN A 88 15.04 -2.32 -10.32
N VAL A 89 13.97 -2.89 -9.77
CA VAL A 89 12.78 -3.33 -10.49
C VAL A 89 11.56 -2.75 -9.79
N LEU A 90 10.74 -2.02 -10.52
CA LEU A 90 9.43 -1.56 -10.08
C LEU A 90 8.38 -2.50 -10.68
N VAL A 91 7.45 -2.97 -9.88
CA VAL A 91 6.41 -3.88 -10.35
C VAL A 91 5.05 -3.28 -10.04
N GLU A 92 4.32 -2.88 -11.08
CA GLU A 92 2.90 -2.56 -10.96
C GLU A 92 2.11 -3.86 -11.04
N TYR A 93 1.64 -4.32 -9.88
CA TYR A 93 1.03 -5.64 -9.73
C TYR A 93 -0.49 -5.59 -9.93
N ASN A 94 -1.01 -6.55 -10.68
CA ASN A 94 -2.44 -6.67 -10.95
C ASN A 94 -3.23 -6.87 -9.64
N GLY A 95 -4.21 -6.00 -9.43
CA GLY A 95 -4.98 -5.94 -8.19
C GLY A 95 -5.88 -7.15 -7.91
N MET A 96 -6.06 -8.04 -8.87
CA MET A 96 -6.85 -9.26 -8.72
C MET A 96 -5.98 -10.52 -8.67
N TRP A 97 -4.66 -10.39 -8.79
CA TRP A 97 -3.73 -11.50 -8.63
C TRP A 97 -3.37 -11.72 -7.16
N ASP A 98 -3.04 -12.98 -6.85
CA ASP A 98 -2.67 -13.39 -5.50
C ASP A 98 -1.30 -12.84 -5.11
N VAL A 99 -1.26 -11.91 -4.15
CA VAL A 99 -0.02 -11.25 -3.70
C VAL A 99 1.01 -12.26 -3.16
N PRO A 100 0.65 -13.27 -2.35
CA PRO A 100 1.57 -14.33 -1.95
C PRO A 100 2.29 -15.03 -3.11
N THR A 101 1.68 -15.14 -4.28
CA THR A 101 2.33 -15.70 -5.47
C THR A 101 3.56 -14.87 -5.87
N PHE A 102 3.45 -13.54 -5.90
CA PHE A 102 4.59 -12.69 -6.19
C PHE A 102 5.66 -12.74 -5.09
N MET A 103 5.23 -12.75 -3.82
CA MET A 103 6.15 -12.83 -2.69
C MET A 103 7.02 -14.08 -2.68
N ASN A 104 6.55 -15.15 -3.32
CA ASN A 104 7.25 -16.43 -3.47
C ASN A 104 7.84 -16.63 -4.88
N ALA A 105 7.92 -15.59 -5.69
CA ALA A 105 8.48 -15.70 -7.03
C ALA A 105 9.96 -16.12 -6.98
N PRO A 106 10.44 -16.91 -7.96
CA PRO A 106 11.80 -17.44 -7.97
C PRO A 106 12.83 -16.38 -8.42
N PHE A 107 13.00 -15.35 -7.62
CA PHE A 107 13.94 -14.27 -7.92
C PHE A 107 15.39 -14.78 -7.99
N PRO A 108 16.22 -14.19 -8.86
CA PRO A 108 17.65 -14.45 -8.89
C PRO A 108 18.31 -14.14 -7.55
N LYS A 109 19.38 -14.85 -7.22
CA LYS A 109 20.15 -14.55 -6.01
C LYS A 109 20.61 -13.09 -5.99
N GLY A 110 20.44 -12.44 -4.84
CA GLY A 110 20.77 -11.03 -4.65
C GLY A 110 19.63 -10.07 -5.01
N TRP A 111 18.48 -10.58 -5.46
CA TRP A 111 17.27 -9.78 -5.66
C TRP A 111 16.38 -9.90 -4.43
N ASP A 112 15.86 -8.78 -3.95
CA ASP A 112 14.99 -8.78 -2.78
C ASP A 112 13.90 -7.70 -2.88
N ILE A 113 12.73 -8.00 -2.33
CA ILE A 113 11.64 -7.02 -2.20
C ILE A 113 11.99 -6.12 -1.02
N VAL A 114 12.32 -4.88 -1.31
CA VAL A 114 12.75 -3.91 -0.29
C VAL A 114 11.63 -3.00 0.17
N GLN A 115 10.56 -2.87 -0.62
CA GLN A 115 9.40 -2.07 -0.25
C GLN A 115 8.14 -2.52 -0.98
N ILE A 116 7.03 -2.54 -0.25
CA ILE A 116 5.69 -2.80 -0.76
C ILE A 116 4.83 -1.58 -0.52
N LEU A 117 4.27 -1.03 -1.59
CA LEU A 117 3.41 0.14 -1.57
C LEU A 117 2.02 -0.24 -2.06
N THR A 118 0.99 0.15 -1.33
CA THR A 118 -0.40 -0.10 -1.72
C THR A 118 -1.12 1.22 -1.93
N THR A 119 -1.71 1.41 -3.11
CA THR A 119 -2.61 2.53 -3.39
C THR A 119 -4.06 2.11 -3.23
N ILE A 120 -4.87 2.96 -2.61
CA ILE A 120 -6.29 2.70 -2.35
C ILE A 120 -7.11 3.95 -2.69
N ASP A 121 -8.09 3.81 -3.58
CA ASP A 121 -9.11 4.82 -3.78
C ASP A 121 -10.01 4.88 -2.54
N ALA A 122 -9.90 5.95 -1.77
CA ALA A 122 -10.62 6.13 -0.52
C ALA A 122 -12.14 6.12 -0.72
N SER A 123 -12.63 6.62 -1.86
CA SER A 123 -14.06 6.62 -2.18
C SER A 123 -14.66 5.21 -2.29
N LYS A 124 -13.85 4.23 -2.68
CA LYS A 124 -14.23 2.82 -2.84
C LYS A 124 -13.96 1.99 -1.57
N PHE A 125 -13.23 2.54 -0.59
CA PHE A 125 -12.73 1.78 0.56
C PHE A 125 -13.82 1.13 1.41
N THR A 126 -14.93 1.84 1.65
CA THR A 126 -16.08 1.30 2.39
C THR A 126 -16.66 0.06 1.71
N TYR A 127 -16.73 0.06 0.37
CA TYR A 127 -17.17 -1.11 -0.40
C TYR A 127 -16.19 -2.29 -0.22
N PHE A 128 -14.89 -2.06 -0.31
CA PHE A 128 -13.88 -3.11 -0.17
C PHE A 128 -13.91 -3.76 1.22
N VAL A 129 -14.08 -2.95 2.28
CA VAL A 129 -14.15 -3.46 3.66
C VAL A 129 -15.41 -4.28 3.90
N ASN A 130 -16.56 -3.89 3.34
CA ASN A 130 -17.85 -4.52 3.60
C ASN A 130 -18.16 -5.71 2.68
N ASN A 131 -17.46 -5.84 1.54
CA ASN A 131 -17.63 -6.97 0.63
C ASN A 131 -16.65 -8.09 1.00
N THR A 132 -17.16 -9.27 1.34
CA THR A 132 -16.34 -10.39 1.84
C THR A 132 -15.24 -10.80 0.86
N ASN A 133 -15.53 -10.85 -0.43
CA ASN A 133 -14.54 -11.25 -1.45
C ASN A 133 -13.47 -10.16 -1.60
N MET A 134 -13.89 -8.90 -1.77
CA MET A 134 -12.98 -7.78 -1.94
C MET A 134 -12.12 -7.54 -0.69
N ARG A 135 -12.68 -7.78 0.50
CA ARG A 135 -11.94 -7.69 1.76
C ARG A 135 -10.76 -8.66 1.84
N SER A 136 -10.90 -9.85 1.27
CA SER A 136 -9.81 -10.83 1.22
C SER A 136 -8.63 -10.30 0.37
N TYR A 137 -8.90 -9.73 -0.80
CA TYR A 137 -7.87 -9.09 -1.63
C TYR A 137 -7.29 -7.85 -0.95
N LEU A 138 -8.14 -7.01 -0.36
CA LEU A 138 -7.69 -5.84 0.41
C LEU A 138 -6.71 -6.25 1.52
N PHE A 139 -7.01 -7.32 2.24
CA PHE A 139 -6.13 -7.86 3.27
C PHE A 139 -4.79 -8.31 2.68
N GLN A 140 -4.78 -9.02 1.55
CA GLN A 140 -3.54 -9.44 0.89
C GLN A 140 -2.66 -8.25 0.48
N HIS A 141 -3.27 -7.19 -0.08
CA HIS A 141 -2.54 -5.98 -0.45
C HIS A 141 -1.96 -5.27 0.77
N CYS A 142 -2.75 -5.11 1.85
CA CYS A 142 -2.38 -4.26 2.98
C CYS A 142 -1.51 -4.95 4.02
N SER A 143 -1.64 -6.27 4.21
CA SER A 143 -1.02 -7.00 5.33
C SER A 143 0.51 -6.98 5.32
N GLN A 144 1.13 -6.84 4.14
CA GLN A 144 2.58 -6.82 3.96
C GLN A 144 3.11 -5.45 3.50
N SER A 145 2.22 -4.46 3.35
CA SER A 145 2.62 -3.14 2.84
C SER A 145 3.41 -2.36 3.88
N ASP A 146 4.51 -1.76 3.46
CA ASP A 146 5.27 -0.79 4.24
C ASP A 146 4.58 0.58 4.22
N LEU A 147 4.02 0.94 3.07
CA LEU A 147 3.35 2.21 2.83
C LEU A 147 2.00 2.00 2.16
N ILE A 148 0.96 2.62 2.71
CA ILE A 148 -0.39 2.63 2.15
C ILE A 148 -0.78 4.08 1.85
N ILE A 149 -1.12 4.34 0.59
CA ILE A 149 -1.52 5.66 0.10
C ILE A 149 -3.01 5.62 -0.19
N PHE A 150 -3.78 6.34 0.61
CA PHE A 150 -5.17 6.64 0.29
C PHE A 150 -5.23 7.90 -0.56
N ASN A 151 -5.71 7.79 -1.79
CA ASN A 151 -6.00 8.94 -2.63
C ASN A 151 -7.51 9.23 -2.66
N ARG A 152 -7.89 10.43 -3.18
CA ARG A 152 -9.30 10.87 -3.29
C ARG A 152 -10.04 10.77 -1.96
N ILE A 153 -9.41 11.30 -0.91
CA ILE A 153 -9.89 11.14 0.48
C ILE A 153 -11.08 12.00 0.84
N GLU A 154 -11.56 12.86 -0.06
CA GLU A 154 -12.64 13.78 0.21
C GLU A 154 -13.93 13.03 0.58
N GLY A 155 -14.53 13.42 1.70
CA GLY A 155 -15.76 12.84 2.20
C GLY A 155 -15.61 11.49 2.91
N VAL A 156 -14.38 10.96 3.04
CA VAL A 156 -14.11 9.71 3.78
C VAL A 156 -13.41 10.02 5.08
N LYS A 157 -13.87 9.43 6.19
CA LYS A 157 -13.27 9.61 7.50
C LYS A 157 -11.90 8.94 7.57
N LYS A 158 -10.85 9.71 7.85
CA LYS A 158 -9.49 9.19 8.02
C LYS A 158 -9.39 8.14 9.14
N SER A 159 -10.11 8.35 10.24
CA SER A 159 -10.18 7.39 11.34
C SER A 159 -10.70 6.02 10.86
N PHE A 160 -11.74 5.99 10.03
CA PHE A 160 -12.26 4.74 9.47
C PHE A 160 -11.21 4.02 8.62
N MET A 161 -10.51 4.74 7.73
CA MET A 161 -9.44 4.17 6.91
C MET A 161 -8.30 3.64 7.78
N ARG A 162 -7.77 4.49 8.65
CA ARG A 162 -6.65 4.14 9.55
C ARG A 162 -6.95 2.90 10.39
N ASN A 163 -8.11 2.83 11.00
CA ASN A 163 -8.47 1.76 11.92
C ASN A 163 -8.56 0.40 11.21
N ASN A 164 -9.17 0.38 10.02
CA ASN A 164 -9.23 -0.84 9.23
C ASN A 164 -7.83 -1.29 8.81
N ILE A 165 -6.97 -0.38 8.37
CA ILE A 165 -5.59 -0.72 8.01
C ILE A 165 -4.80 -1.19 9.22
N LYS A 166 -4.84 -0.49 10.35
CA LYS A 166 -4.11 -0.88 11.56
C LYS A 166 -4.56 -2.21 12.14
N ALA A 167 -5.82 -2.60 11.92
CA ALA A 167 -6.31 -3.94 12.25
C ALA A 167 -5.71 -5.03 11.34
N MET A 168 -5.29 -4.71 10.12
CA MET A 168 -4.66 -5.62 9.16
C MET A 168 -3.14 -5.60 9.26
N ASN A 169 -2.55 -4.40 9.42
CA ASN A 169 -1.12 -4.16 9.45
C ASN A 169 -0.80 -2.95 10.35
N GLN A 170 -0.32 -3.23 11.55
CA GLN A 170 0.04 -2.18 12.52
C GLN A 170 1.27 -1.38 12.12
N GLN A 171 2.17 -1.98 11.34
CA GLN A 171 3.46 -1.38 10.96
C GLN A 171 3.33 -0.41 9.77
N ALA A 172 2.33 -0.60 8.90
CA ALA A 172 2.18 0.20 7.68
C ALA A 172 2.15 1.70 7.97
N GLN A 173 2.94 2.46 7.25
CA GLN A 173 2.78 3.91 7.19
C GLN A 173 1.55 4.24 6.32
N ILE A 174 0.81 5.29 6.66
CA ILE A 174 -0.39 5.68 5.92
C ILE A 174 -0.24 7.15 5.48
N ILE A 175 -0.41 7.39 4.19
CA ILE A 175 -0.46 8.71 3.58
C ILE A 175 -1.88 8.96 3.08
N TYR A 176 -2.34 10.18 3.23
CA TYR A 176 -3.65 10.65 2.75
C TYR A 176 -3.45 11.73 1.69
N GLU A 177 -3.90 11.44 0.47
CA GLU A 177 -3.77 12.30 -0.69
C GLU A 177 -5.16 12.76 -1.17
N LYS A 178 -5.29 14.05 -1.40
CA LYS A 178 -6.50 14.64 -1.99
C LYS A 178 -6.54 14.43 -3.50
N SER A 179 -7.69 14.69 -4.09
CA SER A 179 -7.89 14.59 -5.55
C SER A 179 -7.02 15.55 -6.35
N ASP A 180 -6.50 16.61 -5.74
CA ASP A 180 -5.56 17.55 -6.35
C ASP A 180 -4.08 17.13 -6.22
N GLY A 181 -3.81 15.95 -5.67
CA GLY A 181 -2.46 15.43 -5.42
C GLY A 181 -1.78 15.97 -4.16
N SER A 182 -2.43 16.89 -3.41
CA SER A 182 -1.87 17.41 -2.18
C SER A 182 -1.99 16.40 -1.04
N ILE A 183 -0.91 16.29 -0.24
CA ILE A 183 -0.92 15.42 0.95
C ILE A 183 -1.67 16.11 2.09
N ASP A 184 -2.65 15.43 2.63
CA ASP A 184 -3.37 15.90 3.81
C ASP A 184 -2.69 15.44 5.10
N ASN A 185 -1.82 16.28 5.62
CA ASN A 185 -1.13 16.06 6.90
C ASN A 185 -1.98 16.48 8.12
N SER A 186 -3.22 16.91 7.92
CA SER A 186 -4.11 17.22 9.04
C SER A 186 -4.51 15.91 9.74
N MET A 187 -3.74 15.53 10.72
CA MET A 187 -4.14 14.50 11.70
C MET A 187 -5.09 15.16 12.70
N GLN A 188 -6.33 15.36 12.31
CA GLN A 188 -7.38 15.37 13.32
C GLN A 188 -7.63 13.89 13.62
N ASP A 189 -7.14 13.44 14.75
CA ASP A 189 -7.55 12.18 15.37
C ASP A 189 -9.04 12.30 15.71
N GLU A 190 -9.90 12.15 14.70
CA GLU A 190 -11.33 11.95 14.94
C GLU A 190 -11.50 10.55 15.48
N LEU A 191 -11.29 10.43 16.78
CA LEU A 191 -11.67 9.21 17.49
C LEU A 191 -13.20 9.06 17.39
N PRO A 192 -13.70 7.84 17.27
CA PRO A 192 -15.15 7.60 17.16
C PRO A 192 -15.94 7.91 18.43
N TYR A 193 -15.26 8.40 19.44
CA TYR A 193 -15.80 8.82 20.75
C TYR A 193 -15.16 10.15 21.15
N ASP A 194 -15.86 10.93 21.97
CA ASP A 194 -15.36 12.23 22.47
C ASP A 194 -14.44 12.04 23.68
N TYR A 195 -13.17 11.84 23.43
CA TYR A 195 -12.14 11.71 24.47
C TYR A 195 -11.92 13.00 25.27
N ASN A 196 -12.48 14.15 24.87
CA ASN A 196 -12.41 15.38 25.66
C ASN A 196 -13.45 15.41 26.78
N ALA A 197 -14.52 14.62 26.66
CA ALA A 197 -15.49 14.47 27.73
C ALA A 197 -14.89 13.77 28.96
N ASP A 198 -15.39 14.11 30.18
CA ASP A 198 -14.98 13.44 31.42
C ASP A 198 -15.45 11.98 31.48
N GLU A 199 -16.54 11.68 30.79
CA GLU A 199 -17.13 10.34 30.69
C GLU A 199 -17.62 10.12 29.24
N PHE A 200 -17.26 8.98 28.63
CA PHE A 200 -17.69 8.63 27.28
C PHE A 200 -17.83 7.11 27.09
N ASP A 201 -18.61 6.74 26.08
CA ASP A 201 -18.86 5.36 25.72
C ASP A 201 -17.95 4.95 24.52
N VAL A 202 -17.40 3.73 24.59
CA VAL A 202 -16.69 3.10 23.49
C VAL A 202 -17.54 1.96 22.96
N ALA A 203 -17.95 2.05 21.70
CA ALA A 203 -18.72 0.99 21.06
C ALA A 203 -17.88 -0.29 20.87
N ASP A 204 -18.53 -1.45 20.81
CA ASP A 204 -17.84 -2.76 20.72
C ASP A 204 -16.89 -2.82 19.51
N HIS A 205 -17.28 -2.23 18.38
CA HIS A 205 -16.48 -2.21 17.16
C HIS A 205 -15.33 -1.19 17.22
N ASP A 206 -15.35 -0.24 18.15
CA ASP A 206 -14.32 0.78 18.35
C ASP A 206 -13.33 0.41 19.46
N PHE A 207 -13.55 -0.72 20.14
CA PHE A 207 -12.73 -1.13 21.29
C PHE A 207 -11.24 -1.30 20.92
N GLY A 208 -10.94 -1.85 19.75
CA GLY A 208 -9.57 -1.99 19.27
C GLY A 208 -8.87 -0.64 19.05
N ILE A 209 -9.60 0.34 18.55
CA ILE A 209 -9.15 1.73 18.37
C ILE A 209 -8.83 2.35 19.73
N PHE A 210 -9.76 2.21 20.66
CA PHE A 210 -9.59 2.71 22.02
C PHE A 210 -8.36 2.12 22.68
N CYS A 211 -8.16 0.81 22.62
CA CYS A 211 -6.97 0.17 23.19
C CYS A 211 -5.68 0.71 22.58
N TYR A 212 -5.65 0.87 21.25
CA TYR A 212 -4.48 1.39 20.57
C TYR A 212 -4.20 2.84 20.97
N ASP A 213 -5.21 3.71 20.95
CA ASP A 213 -5.03 5.13 21.30
C ASP A 213 -4.64 5.33 22.77
N VAL A 214 -5.17 4.51 23.68
CA VAL A 214 -4.75 4.51 25.10
C VAL A 214 -3.27 4.14 25.24
N MET A 215 -2.75 3.22 24.41
CA MET A 215 -1.34 2.82 24.46
C MET A 215 -0.42 3.92 23.90
N GLU A 216 -0.83 4.61 22.85
CA GLU A 216 -0.07 5.68 22.21
C GLU A 216 -0.16 7.02 22.95
N HIS A 217 -1.33 7.30 23.55
CA HIS A 217 -1.68 8.58 24.18
C HIS A 217 -2.34 8.41 25.55
N PRO A 218 -1.68 7.77 26.53
CA PRO A 218 -2.27 7.50 27.85
C PRO A 218 -2.70 8.77 28.58
N GLU A 219 -2.05 9.90 28.31
CA GLU A 219 -2.37 11.20 28.91
C GLU A 219 -3.78 11.70 28.56
N ARG A 220 -4.34 11.32 27.41
CA ARG A 220 -5.70 11.71 26.97
C ARG A 220 -6.77 11.09 27.86
N TYR A 221 -6.47 9.98 28.52
CA TYR A 221 -7.42 9.16 29.28
C TYR A 221 -7.23 9.28 30.81
N ALA A 222 -6.23 10.03 31.24
CA ALA A 222 -5.96 10.23 32.67
C ALA A 222 -7.17 10.85 33.37
N ASN A 223 -7.65 10.19 34.45
CA ASN A 223 -8.79 10.61 35.26
C ASN A 223 -10.16 10.64 34.54
N LYS A 224 -10.28 9.96 33.40
CA LYS A 224 -11.56 9.86 32.66
C LYS A 224 -12.31 8.55 33.01
N LYS A 225 -13.62 8.60 32.89
CA LYS A 225 -14.47 7.42 33.00
C LYS A 225 -14.83 6.92 31.62
N VAL A 226 -14.47 5.68 31.33
CA VAL A 226 -14.78 5.03 30.06
C VAL A 226 -15.74 3.88 30.28
N ARG A 227 -16.86 3.89 29.57
CA ARG A 227 -17.82 2.77 29.55
C ARG A 227 -17.53 1.87 28.36
N ILE A 228 -17.25 0.61 28.67
CA ILE A 228 -16.97 -0.42 27.70
C ILE A 228 -17.92 -1.59 27.96
N LYS A 229 -18.50 -2.12 26.90
CA LYS A 229 -19.30 -3.33 26.96
C LYS A 229 -18.43 -4.54 26.66
N GLY A 230 -18.33 -5.46 27.62
CA GLY A 230 -17.50 -6.67 27.45
C GLY A 230 -18.21 -7.90 28.02
N LYS A 231 -17.84 -9.07 27.53
CA LYS A 231 -18.24 -10.36 28.08
C LYS A 231 -17.06 -10.91 28.87
N PHE A 232 -17.25 -11.09 30.15
CA PHE A 232 -16.30 -11.85 30.98
C PHE A 232 -16.40 -13.33 30.62
N ILE A 233 -15.26 -13.94 30.31
CA ILE A 233 -15.13 -15.37 29.99
C ILE A 233 -14.41 -16.03 31.17
#